data_e9d79a631ebbe74f6a691eee2353a91a
#
_entry.id   e9d79a631ebbe74f6a691eee2353a91a
#
_cell.length_a   1.000
_cell.length_b   1.000
_cell.length_c   1.000
_cell.angle_alpha   90.00
_cell.angle_beta   90.00
_cell.angle_gamma   90.00
#
_symmetry.space_group_name_H-M   'P 1'
#
loop_
_entity.id
_entity.type
_entity.pdbx_description
1 polymer ?
#
loop_
_entity_poly.entity_id
_entity_poly.type
_entity_poly.pdbx_seq_one_letter_code
_entity_poly.pdbx_strand_id
1 'polypeptide(L)'
;MSAKQRRTDKAIIQPRAIQTREKLLQTALKMYTLQGYYATTVDQIAKEAGLSTGVAYRYFKNKKELLLEALTYAFANIKKLTGVQESSLFEGNLEAALTTFEKLHIQYYDFHEELEGLRHSDKEVAELYDSFYDSAMQQIFEQLPQAIKDDQNAKEKLSIIIALMEHYCHISAKEAVMATKKESPKSKAFELDLTYIRKKILEIAKEL
;
A
#
# COMPACT_ATOMS: atom_id res chain seq x y z
N MET A 1 -13.19 -24.92 51.40
CA MET A 1 -13.39 -25.43 50.03
C MET A 1 -12.92 -24.37 49.02
N SER A 2 -11.86 -24.68 48.33
CA SER A 2 -11.07 -23.75 47.50
C SER A 2 -11.79 -23.36 46.23
N ALA A 3 -12.01 -22.06 46.01
CA ALA A 3 -12.49 -21.53 44.75
C ALA A 3 -11.30 -21.48 43.78
N LYS A 4 -11.31 -22.35 42.79
CA LYS A 4 -10.38 -22.39 41.68
C LYS A 4 -10.51 -21.09 40.88
N GLN A 5 -9.60 -20.19 41.08
CA GLN A 5 -9.43 -18.95 40.31
C GLN A 5 -9.10 -19.33 38.87
N ARG A 6 -10.07 -19.17 37.97
CA ARG A 6 -9.84 -19.30 36.51
C ARG A 6 -8.92 -18.17 36.10
N ARG A 7 -7.63 -18.46 35.94
CA ARG A 7 -6.70 -17.62 35.22
C ARG A 7 -7.18 -17.54 33.77
N THR A 8 -7.66 -16.38 33.38
CA THR A 8 -7.79 -16.02 31.97
C THR A 8 -6.36 -15.86 31.45
N ASP A 9 -5.85 -16.91 30.84
CA ASP A 9 -4.62 -16.87 30.06
C ASP A 9 -4.86 -15.97 28.83
N LYS A 10 -4.73 -14.66 29.01
CA LYS A 10 -4.27 -13.80 27.93
C LYS A 10 -2.87 -14.28 27.63
N ALA A 11 -2.69 -15.08 26.59
CA ALA A 11 -1.39 -15.52 26.13
C ALA A 11 -0.52 -14.27 25.98
N ILE A 12 0.43 -14.07 26.89
CA ILE A 12 1.43 -13.00 26.78
C ILE A 12 2.28 -13.42 25.58
N ILE A 13 1.99 -12.83 24.42
CA ILE A 13 2.79 -13.06 23.22
C ILE A 13 4.19 -12.59 23.55
N GLN A 14 5.15 -13.54 23.60
CA GLN A 14 6.51 -13.23 24.00
C GLN A 14 7.10 -12.20 23.01
N PRO A 15 7.80 -11.15 23.48
CA PRO A 15 8.36 -10.10 22.62
C PRO A 15 9.18 -10.66 21.44
N ARG A 16 9.89 -11.76 21.65
CA ARG A 16 10.65 -12.47 20.61
C ARG A 16 9.76 -13.03 19.50
N ALA A 17 8.56 -13.49 19.82
CA ALA A 17 7.62 -14.01 18.81
C ALA A 17 7.06 -12.88 17.93
N ILE A 18 6.76 -11.71 18.52
CA ILE A 18 6.35 -10.52 17.78
C ILE A 18 7.45 -10.09 16.83
N GLN A 19 8.68 -9.95 17.31
CA GLN A 19 9.83 -9.55 16.48
C GLN A 19 10.09 -10.53 15.33
N THR A 20 9.95 -11.84 15.58
CA THR A 20 10.14 -12.87 14.57
C THR A 20 9.05 -12.75 13.47
N ARG A 21 7.79 -12.54 13.87
CA ARG A 21 6.69 -12.36 12.95
C ARG A 21 6.86 -11.10 12.11
N GLU A 22 7.17 -9.96 12.72
CA GLU A 22 7.43 -8.70 12.01
C GLU A 22 8.59 -8.83 11.03
N LYS A 23 9.67 -9.51 11.42
CA LYS A 23 10.80 -9.77 10.53
C LYS A 23 10.39 -10.54 9.29
N LEU A 24 9.54 -11.56 9.42
CA LEU A 24 9.00 -12.32 8.28
C LEU A 24 8.14 -11.43 7.38
N LEU A 25 7.26 -10.59 7.95
CA LEU A 25 6.40 -9.68 7.18
C LEU A 25 7.22 -8.64 6.40
N GLN A 26 8.19 -8.01 7.04
CA GLN A 26 9.09 -7.04 6.40
C GLN A 26 9.94 -7.68 5.29
N THR A 27 10.45 -8.90 5.56
CA THR A 27 11.21 -9.64 4.54
C THR A 27 10.33 -10.04 3.37
N ALA A 28 9.10 -10.47 3.62
CA ALA A 28 8.14 -10.80 2.57
C ALA A 28 7.85 -9.59 1.68
N LEU A 29 7.53 -8.42 2.26
CA LEU A 29 7.31 -7.18 1.51
C LEU A 29 8.53 -6.82 0.66
N LYS A 30 9.72 -6.83 1.25
CA LYS A 30 10.98 -6.58 0.52
C LYS A 30 11.12 -7.50 -0.69
N MET A 31 10.90 -8.80 -0.50
CA MET A 31 11.06 -9.79 -1.58
C MET A 31 9.98 -9.67 -2.64
N TYR A 32 8.72 -9.42 -2.25
CA TYR A 32 7.63 -9.17 -3.21
C TYR A 32 7.90 -7.94 -4.07
N THR A 33 8.45 -6.88 -3.48
CA THR A 33 8.85 -5.67 -4.22
C THR A 33 10.00 -5.93 -5.20
N LEU A 34 11.00 -6.75 -4.81
CA LEU A 34 12.20 -6.94 -5.61
C LEU A 34 12.05 -7.96 -6.74
N GLN A 35 11.25 -8.98 -6.55
CA GLN A 35 11.16 -10.11 -7.50
C GLN A 35 9.72 -10.57 -7.79
N GLY A 36 8.74 -9.90 -7.20
CA GLY A 36 7.32 -10.19 -7.38
C GLY A 36 6.78 -11.24 -6.41
N TYR A 37 5.45 -11.21 -6.23
CA TYR A 37 4.75 -12.17 -5.40
C TYR A 37 4.87 -13.59 -5.98
N TYR A 38 4.56 -13.77 -7.27
CA TYR A 38 4.51 -15.11 -7.86
C TYR A 38 5.86 -15.83 -7.85
N ALA A 39 6.97 -15.11 -8.08
CA ALA A 39 8.32 -15.67 -8.09
C ALA A 39 8.91 -15.93 -6.68
N THR A 40 8.29 -15.40 -5.62
CA THR A 40 8.75 -15.54 -4.24
C THR A 40 8.12 -16.77 -3.58
N THR A 41 8.87 -17.51 -2.77
CA THR A 41 8.39 -18.64 -1.95
C THR A 41 8.55 -18.36 -0.46
N VAL A 42 7.77 -19.05 0.39
CA VAL A 42 7.88 -18.93 1.87
C VAL A 42 9.27 -19.38 2.34
N ASP A 43 9.86 -20.38 1.67
CA ASP A 43 11.21 -20.89 1.98
C ASP A 43 12.29 -19.83 1.73
N GLN A 44 12.18 -19.12 0.61
CA GLN A 44 13.09 -18.01 0.29
C GLN A 44 12.96 -16.87 1.30
N ILE A 45 11.71 -16.50 1.69
CA ILE A 45 11.46 -15.48 2.70
C ILE A 45 12.05 -15.88 4.06
N ALA A 46 11.82 -17.13 4.50
CA ALA A 46 12.39 -17.64 5.73
C ALA A 46 13.92 -17.57 5.73
N LYS A 47 14.55 -18.04 4.65
CA LYS A 47 16.00 -18.02 4.46
C LYS A 47 16.57 -16.61 4.49
N GLU A 48 15.96 -15.67 3.76
CA GLU A 48 16.37 -14.25 3.73
C GLU A 48 16.20 -13.60 5.13
N ALA A 49 15.17 -14.00 5.86
CA ALA A 49 14.95 -13.57 7.25
C ALA A 49 15.93 -14.24 8.25
N GLY A 50 16.81 -15.14 7.81
CA GLY A 50 17.71 -15.88 8.69
C GLY A 50 16.98 -16.87 9.61
N LEU A 51 15.86 -17.43 9.15
CA LEU A 51 15.01 -18.37 9.87
C LEU A 51 14.86 -19.68 9.09
N SER A 52 14.46 -20.74 9.76
CA SER A 52 14.09 -21.98 9.08
C SER A 52 12.68 -21.88 8.51
N THR A 53 12.40 -22.59 7.42
CA THR A 53 11.08 -22.72 6.81
C THR A 53 10.02 -23.17 7.82
N GLY A 54 10.35 -24.12 8.70
CA GLY A 54 9.45 -24.57 9.76
C GLY A 54 9.09 -23.48 10.78
N VAL A 55 9.94 -22.46 10.96
CA VAL A 55 9.61 -21.28 11.77
C VAL A 55 8.59 -20.43 11.05
N ALA A 56 8.75 -20.16 9.75
CA ALA A 56 7.79 -19.37 8.98
C ALA A 56 6.39 -20.02 8.99
N TYR A 57 6.29 -21.32 8.76
CA TYR A 57 5.02 -22.06 8.77
C TYR A 57 4.35 -22.18 10.16
N ARG A 58 5.03 -21.84 11.25
CA ARG A 58 4.38 -21.68 12.56
C ARG A 58 3.59 -20.39 12.68
N TYR A 59 3.94 -19.36 11.89
CA TYR A 59 3.28 -18.05 11.89
C TYR A 59 2.24 -17.93 10.78
N PHE A 60 2.49 -18.53 9.62
CA PHE A 60 1.65 -18.40 8.42
C PHE A 60 1.45 -19.77 7.78
N LYS A 61 0.19 -20.18 7.60
CA LYS A 61 -0.18 -21.51 7.07
C LYS A 61 0.27 -21.70 5.63
N ASN A 62 0.28 -20.62 4.85
CA ASN A 62 0.62 -20.64 3.44
C ASN A 62 1.11 -19.26 2.98
N LYS A 63 1.56 -19.18 1.72
CA LYS A 63 2.07 -17.96 1.10
C LYS A 63 1.01 -16.85 1.00
N LYS A 64 -0.26 -17.21 0.78
CA LYS A 64 -1.36 -16.25 0.70
C LYS A 64 -1.62 -15.59 2.06
N GLU A 65 -1.68 -16.36 3.14
CA GLU A 65 -1.81 -15.80 4.49
C GLU A 65 -0.65 -14.86 4.81
N LEU A 66 0.58 -15.24 4.45
CA LEU A 66 1.74 -14.37 4.61
C LEU A 66 1.60 -13.08 3.79
N LEU A 67 1.06 -13.13 2.55
CA LEU A 67 0.79 -11.94 1.74
C LEU A 67 -0.22 -11.02 2.41
N LEU A 68 -1.40 -11.53 2.78
CA LEU A 68 -2.47 -10.74 3.40
C LEU A 68 -1.99 -10.05 4.69
N GLU A 69 -1.26 -10.78 5.52
CA GLU A 69 -0.68 -10.24 6.75
C GLU A 69 0.44 -9.22 6.47
N ALA A 70 1.25 -9.43 5.44
CA ALA A 70 2.28 -8.49 5.01
C ALA A 70 1.67 -7.19 4.46
N LEU A 71 0.59 -7.28 3.67
CA LEU A 71 -0.16 -6.11 3.20
C LEU A 71 -0.81 -5.36 4.37
N THR A 72 -1.46 -6.08 5.29
CA THR A 72 -2.03 -5.48 6.51
C THR A 72 -0.95 -4.73 7.32
N TYR A 73 0.22 -5.35 7.48
CA TYR A 73 1.36 -4.71 8.12
C TYR A 73 1.85 -3.47 7.36
N ALA A 74 1.95 -3.55 6.03
CA ALA A 74 2.36 -2.42 5.20
C ALA A 74 1.39 -1.25 5.33
N PHE A 75 0.09 -1.49 5.22
CA PHE A 75 -0.94 -0.47 5.35
C PHE A 75 -0.93 0.19 6.73
N ALA A 76 -0.81 -0.60 7.80
CA ALA A 76 -0.72 -0.06 9.17
C ALA A 76 0.58 0.70 9.45
N ASN A 77 1.63 0.50 8.66
CA ASN A 77 2.95 1.09 8.85
C ASN A 77 3.41 1.91 7.64
N ILE A 78 2.51 2.32 6.75
CA ILE A 78 2.85 2.99 5.49
C ILE A 78 3.78 4.20 5.72
N LYS A 79 3.47 5.00 6.72
CA LYS A 79 4.28 6.15 7.16
C LYS A 79 5.72 5.75 7.53
N LYS A 80 5.88 4.67 8.30
CA LYS A 80 7.19 4.16 8.72
C LYS A 80 7.97 3.56 7.56
N LEU A 81 7.28 2.88 6.64
CA LEU A 81 7.89 2.19 5.50
C LEU A 81 8.28 3.15 4.38
N THR A 82 7.49 4.20 4.18
CA THR A 82 7.67 5.16 3.07
C THR A 82 8.37 6.45 3.50
N GLY A 83 8.42 6.73 4.81
CA GLY A 83 8.89 8.01 5.35
C GLY A 83 7.92 9.18 5.10
N VAL A 84 6.76 8.92 4.49
CA VAL A 84 5.73 9.92 4.23
C VAL A 84 5.04 10.29 5.52
N GLN A 85 5.08 11.56 5.88
CA GLN A 85 4.28 12.10 6.99
C GLN A 85 2.85 12.30 6.50
N GLU A 86 1.84 11.77 7.22
CA GLU A 86 0.42 12.01 6.89
C GLU A 86 0.09 13.50 6.79
N SER A 87 0.69 14.33 7.65
CA SER A 87 0.57 15.79 7.60
C SER A 87 1.06 16.38 6.27
N SER A 88 2.09 15.81 5.63
CA SER A 88 2.60 16.33 4.35
C SER A 88 1.64 16.07 3.18
N LEU A 89 0.75 15.10 3.30
CA LEU A 89 -0.30 14.87 2.32
C LEU A 89 -1.40 15.94 2.41
N PHE A 90 -1.58 16.59 3.57
CA PHE A 90 -2.74 17.43 3.87
C PHE A 90 -2.42 18.82 4.42
N GLU A 91 -1.16 19.17 4.72
CA GLU A 91 -0.75 20.51 5.13
C GLU A 91 -0.82 21.57 3.99
N GLY A 92 -1.74 21.36 3.04
CA GLY A 92 -1.98 22.30 1.94
C GLY A 92 -0.99 22.21 0.77
N ASN A 93 -0.16 21.16 0.72
CA ASN A 93 0.77 20.97 -0.38
C ASN A 93 0.46 19.69 -1.18
N LEU A 94 -0.66 19.72 -1.92
CA LEU A 94 -1.06 18.64 -2.81
C LEU A 94 0.04 18.28 -3.83
N GLU A 95 0.85 19.24 -4.24
CA GLU A 95 1.95 18.98 -5.17
C GLU A 95 3.04 18.11 -4.55
N ALA A 96 3.38 18.33 -3.28
CA ALA A 96 4.29 17.46 -2.54
C ALA A 96 3.69 16.06 -2.33
N ALA A 97 2.39 15.98 -2.04
CA ALA A 97 1.66 14.73 -1.93
C ALA A 97 1.73 13.96 -3.26
N LEU A 98 1.35 14.58 -4.37
CA LEU A 98 1.38 13.96 -5.69
C LEU A 98 2.79 13.49 -6.07
N THR A 99 3.81 14.31 -5.81
CA THR A 99 5.21 13.92 -6.05
C THR A 99 5.63 12.71 -5.22
N THR A 100 5.16 12.61 -3.99
CA THR A 100 5.46 11.48 -3.11
C THR A 100 4.76 10.21 -3.56
N PHE A 101 3.48 10.30 -3.93
CA PHE A 101 2.71 9.19 -4.50
C PHE A 101 3.35 8.68 -5.79
N GLU A 102 3.74 9.57 -6.69
CA GLU A 102 4.42 9.23 -7.92
C GLU A 102 5.73 8.47 -7.69
N LYS A 103 6.57 8.92 -6.74
CA LYS A 103 7.80 8.23 -6.37
C LYS A 103 7.54 6.82 -5.81
N LEU A 104 6.49 6.66 -4.99
CA LEU A 104 6.11 5.36 -4.46
C LEU A 104 5.64 4.41 -5.57
N HIS A 105 4.82 4.88 -6.51
CA HIS A 105 4.38 4.10 -7.65
C HIS A 105 5.55 3.66 -8.53
N ILE A 106 6.53 4.54 -8.79
CA ILE A 106 7.76 4.18 -9.53
C ILE A 106 8.56 3.12 -8.77
N GLN A 107 8.77 3.33 -7.47
CA GLN A 107 9.56 2.42 -6.64
C GLN A 107 8.97 1.01 -6.52
N TYR A 108 7.66 0.90 -6.47
CA TYR A 108 6.94 -0.36 -6.22
C TYR A 108 6.14 -0.85 -7.44
N TYR A 109 6.43 -0.35 -8.63
CA TYR A 109 5.62 -0.54 -9.83
C TYR A 109 5.32 -2.01 -10.12
N ASP A 110 6.34 -2.86 -10.23
CA ASP A 110 6.16 -4.28 -10.60
C ASP A 110 5.30 -5.03 -9.55
N PHE A 111 5.46 -4.72 -8.26
CA PHE A 111 4.64 -5.29 -7.20
C PHE A 111 3.20 -4.74 -7.20
N HIS A 112 3.04 -3.46 -7.50
CA HIS A 112 1.73 -2.82 -7.63
C HIS A 112 0.92 -3.45 -8.77
N GLU A 113 1.53 -3.71 -9.93
CA GLU A 113 0.88 -4.40 -11.05
C GLU A 113 0.41 -5.82 -10.68
N GLU A 114 1.25 -6.59 -9.98
CA GLU A 114 0.86 -7.91 -9.49
C GLU A 114 -0.27 -7.85 -8.45
N LEU A 115 -0.24 -6.84 -7.57
CA LEU A 115 -1.26 -6.64 -6.55
C LEU A 115 -2.61 -6.26 -7.17
N GLU A 116 -2.64 -5.42 -8.20
CA GLU A 116 -3.85 -5.12 -8.98
C GLU A 116 -4.41 -6.38 -9.64
N GLY A 117 -3.55 -7.21 -10.23
CA GLY A 117 -3.97 -8.52 -10.78
C GLY A 117 -4.57 -9.45 -9.72
N LEU A 118 -3.97 -9.49 -8.53
CA LEU A 118 -4.48 -10.26 -7.39
C LEU A 118 -5.80 -9.70 -6.86
N ARG A 119 -5.96 -8.38 -6.76
CA ARG A 119 -7.20 -7.72 -6.36
C ARG A 119 -8.37 -8.10 -7.25
N HIS A 120 -8.14 -8.25 -8.57
CA HIS A 120 -9.17 -8.68 -9.50
C HIS A 120 -9.47 -10.19 -9.48
N SER A 121 -8.55 -11.01 -9.00
CA SER A 121 -8.65 -12.49 -9.07
C SER A 121 -8.83 -13.17 -7.71
N ASP A 122 -8.58 -12.49 -6.60
CA ASP A 122 -8.64 -13.03 -5.25
C ASP A 122 -9.50 -12.15 -4.32
N LYS A 123 -10.62 -12.71 -3.87
CA LYS A 123 -11.61 -12.00 -3.05
C LYS A 123 -11.03 -11.46 -1.73
N GLU A 124 -10.18 -12.21 -1.04
CA GLU A 124 -9.63 -11.78 0.24
C GLU A 124 -8.64 -10.61 0.06
N VAL A 125 -7.89 -10.61 -1.05
CA VAL A 125 -7.02 -9.47 -1.41
C VAL A 125 -7.87 -8.26 -1.76
N ALA A 126 -8.95 -8.43 -2.53
CA ALA A 126 -9.88 -7.35 -2.86
C ALA A 126 -10.50 -6.72 -1.60
N GLU A 127 -11.06 -7.53 -0.70
CA GLU A 127 -11.69 -7.08 0.54
C GLU A 127 -10.69 -6.32 1.45
N LEU A 128 -9.46 -6.83 1.55
CA LEU A 128 -8.41 -6.15 2.32
C LEU A 128 -8.05 -4.79 1.72
N TYR A 129 -7.90 -4.72 0.40
CA TYR A 129 -7.55 -3.49 -0.31
C TYR A 129 -8.66 -2.45 -0.20
N ASP A 130 -9.92 -2.85 -0.41
CA ASP A 130 -11.08 -1.97 -0.31
C ASP A 130 -11.24 -1.42 1.12
N SER A 131 -11.09 -2.27 2.14
CA SER A 131 -11.11 -1.84 3.54
C SER A 131 -9.99 -0.84 3.88
N PHE A 132 -8.80 -1.04 3.32
CA PHE A 132 -7.70 -0.08 3.47
C PHE A 132 -8.02 1.24 2.77
N TYR A 133 -8.50 1.18 1.53
CA TYR A 133 -8.86 2.36 0.75
C TYR A 133 -9.93 3.20 1.46
N ASP A 134 -11.01 2.57 1.92
CA ASP A 134 -12.09 3.24 2.65
C ASP A 134 -11.58 3.90 3.94
N SER A 135 -10.73 3.20 4.69
CA SER A 135 -10.12 3.75 5.90
C SER A 135 -9.21 4.95 5.60
N ALA A 136 -8.40 4.88 4.54
CA ALA A 136 -7.53 5.96 4.11
C ALA A 136 -8.36 7.18 3.66
N MET A 137 -9.39 6.96 2.85
CA MET A 137 -10.30 8.03 2.39
C MET A 137 -10.99 8.72 3.57
N GLN A 138 -11.45 7.96 4.56
CA GLN A 138 -12.07 8.53 5.76
C GLN A 138 -11.07 9.37 6.55
N GLN A 139 -9.86 8.90 6.77
CA GLN A 139 -8.81 9.63 7.49
C GLN A 139 -8.43 10.92 6.75
N ILE A 140 -8.30 10.87 5.43
CA ILE A 140 -8.05 12.03 4.60
C ILE A 140 -9.17 13.06 4.77
N PHE A 141 -10.42 12.63 4.62
CA PHE A 141 -11.57 13.49 4.73
C PHE A 141 -11.65 14.18 6.11
N GLU A 142 -11.37 13.45 7.19
CA GLU A 142 -11.40 14.00 8.55
C GLU A 142 -10.36 15.12 8.79
N GLN A 143 -9.23 15.07 8.07
CA GLN A 143 -8.17 16.08 8.16
C GLN A 143 -8.42 17.32 7.31
N LEU A 144 -9.42 17.30 6.41
CA LEU A 144 -9.75 18.46 5.60
C LEU A 144 -10.27 19.64 6.47
N PRO A 145 -10.02 20.89 6.07
CA PRO A 145 -10.60 22.06 6.70
C PRO A 145 -12.14 21.98 6.78
N GLN A 146 -12.72 22.52 7.84
CA GLN A 146 -14.17 22.45 8.04
C GLN A 146 -14.95 23.08 6.88
N ALA A 147 -14.46 24.19 6.32
CA ALA A 147 -15.09 24.84 5.17
C ALA A 147 -15.23 23.91 3.93
N ILE A 148 -14.26 22.99 3.74
CA ILE A 148 -14.35 21.98 2.68
C ILE A 148 -15.35 20.88 3.06
N LYS A 149 -15.32 20.42 4.31
CA LYS A 149 -16.25 19.37 4.80
C LYS A 149 -17.71 19.79 4.80
N ASP A 150 -17.98 21.09 4.86
CA ASP A 150 -19.33 21.66 4.79
C ASP A 150 -19.92 21.66 3.36
N ASP A 151 -19.10 21.43 2.33
CA ASP A 151 -19.59 21.21 0.96
C ASP A 151 -20.30 19.86 0.89
N GLN A 152 -21.54 19.87 0.41
CA GLN A 152 -22.38 18.66 0.30
C GLN A 152 -21.76 17.56 -0.60
N ASN A 153 -20.85 17.92 -1.50
CA ASN A 153 -20.19 17.02 -2.44
C ASN A 153 -18.69 16.83 -2.12
N ALA A 154 -18.23 17.20 -0.92
CA ALA A 154 -16.80 17.15 -0.57
C ALA A 154 -16.19 15.75 -0.69
N LYS A 155 -16.94 14.70 -0.33
CA LYS A 155 -16.49 13.31 -0.44
C LYS A 155 -16.35 12.87 -1.88
N GLU A 156 -17.29 13.22 -2.72
CA GLU A 156 -17.28 12.93 -4.16
C GLU A 156 -16.12 13.65 -4.85
N LYS A 157 -15.92 14.92 -4.55
CA LYS A 157 -14.79 15.70 -5.07
C LYS A 157 -13.45 15.10 -4.64
N LEU A 158 -13.30 14.75 -3.36
CA LEU A 158 -12.10 14.08 -2.86
C LEU A 158 -11.86 12.76 -3.59
N SER A 159 -12.89 11.94 -3.77
CA SER A 159 -12.79 10.66 -4.47
C SER A 159 -12.32 10.84 -5.92
N ILE A 160 -12.84 11.84 -6.63
CA ILE A 160 -12.43 12.15 -8.01
C ILE A 160 -10.95 12.56 -8.05
N ILE A 161 -10.51 13.41 -7.13
CA ILE A 161 -9.11 13.86 -7.09
C ILE A 161 -8.17 12.69 -6.81
N ILE A 162 -8.48 11.85 -5.83
CA ILE A 162 -7.65 10.67 -5.51
C ILE A 162 -7.61 9.70 -6.71
N ALA A 163 -8.73 9.46 -7.38
CA ALA A 163 -8.76 8.61 -8.56
C ALA A 163 -7.90 9.18 -9.72
N LEU A 164 -7.92 10.49 -9.92
CA LEU A 164 -7.07 11.15 -10.93
C LEU A 164 -5.59 11.09 -10.55
N MET A 165 -5.27 11.29 -9.28
CA MET A 165 -3.89 11.15 -8.77
C MET A 165 -3.36 9.73 -8.95
N GLU A 166 -4.16 8.73 -8.59
CA GLU A 166 -3.82 7.32 -8.74
C GLU A 166 -3.54 6.97 -10.20
N HIS A 167 -4.44 7.34 -11.09
CA HIS A 167 -4.29 7.11 -12.53
C HIS A 167 -3.05 7.80 -13.10
N TYR A 168 -2.81 9.06 -12.73
CA TYR A 168 -1.61 9.80 -13.13
C TYR A 168 -0.33 9.10 -12.66
N CYS A 169 -0.25 8.76 -11.36
CA CYS A 169 0.93 8.12 -10.77
C CYS A 169 1.21 6.77 -11.41
N HIS A 170 0.16 5.99 -11.71
CA HIS A 170 0.30 4.71 -12.39
C HIS A 170 0.89 4.86 -13.80
N ILE A 171 0.39 5.81 -14.62
CA ILE A 171 0.91 6.05 -15.98
C ILE A 171 2.36 6.56 -15.90
N SER A 172 2.64 7.54 -15.04
CA SER A 172 3.97 8.10 -14.85
C SER A 172 4.98 7.02 -14.43
N ALA A 173 4.60 6.15 -13.48
CA ALA A 173 5.44 5.04 -13.04
C ALA A 173 5.72 4.04 -14.18
N LYS A 174 4.68 3.69 -14.95
CA LYS A 174 4.82 2.82 -16.12
C LYS A 174 5.83 3.37 -17.12
N GLU A 175 5.70 4.64 -17.50
CA GLU A 175 6.63 5.29 -18.45
C GLU A 175 8.06 5.30 -17.90
N ALA A 176 8.25 5.67 -16.63
CA ALA A 176 9.56 5.71 -15.99
C ALA A 176 10.24 4.33 -15.97
N VAL A 177 9.50 3.27 -15.61
CA VAL A 177 10.01 1.90 -15.55
C VAL A 177 10.30 1.36 -16.95
N MET A 178 9.43 1.59 -17.94
CA MET A 178 9.67 1.19 -19.33
C MET A 178 10.91 1.86 -19.92
N ALA A 179 11.13 3.15 -19.62
CA ALA A 179 12.32 3.87 -20.05
C ALA A 179 13.61 3.24 -19.48
N THR A 180 13.60 2.78 -18.22
CA THR A 180 14.76 2.11 -17.61
C THR A 180 15.02 0.73 -18.22
N LYS A 181 13.97 0.00 -18.58
CA LYS A 181 14.05 -1.35 -19.23
C LYS A 181 14.38 -1.25 -20.71
N LYS A 182 14.49 -0.04 -21.29
CA LYS A 182 14.66 0.23 -22.75
C LYS A 182 13.57 -0.45 -23.61
N GLU A 183 12.40 -0.60 -23.05
CA GLU A 183 11.25 -1.13 -23.75
C GLU A 183 10.52 0.02 -24.46
N SER A 184 10.29 -0.14 -25.76
CA SER A 184 9.46 0.81 -26.51
C SER A 184 7.99 0.58 -26.17
N PRO A 185 7.18 1.63 -25.97
CA PRO A 185 5.75 1.47 -25.77
C PRO A 185 5.14 0.73 -26.96
N LYS A 186 4.35 -0.31 -26.69
CA LYS A 186 3.74 -1.20 -27.70
C LYS A 186 2.74 -0.49 -28.61
N SER A 187 2.30 0.73 -28.28
CA SER A 187 1.41 1.55 -29.07
C SER A 187 1.69 3.03 -28.83
N LYS A 188 1.91 3.78 -29.89
CA LYS A 188 1.96 5.26 -29.89
C LYS A 188 0.61 5.89 -30.20
N ALA A 189 -0.48 5.13 -30.17
CA ALA A 189 -1.78 5.58 -30.67
C ALA A 189 -2.41 6.69 -29.81
N PHE A 190 -2.03 6.81 -28.55
CA PHE A 190 -2.51 7.85 -27.64
C PHE A 190 -1.43 8.20 -26.62
N GLU A 191 -0.67 9.24 -26.91
CA GLU A 191 0.40 9.73 -26.02
C GLU A 191 -0.22 10.81 -25.11
N LEU A 192 -0.10 10.61 -23.79
CA LEU A 192 -0.63 11.54 -22.79
C LEU A 192 0.42 12.57 -22.42
N ASP A 193 0.03 13.84 -22.35
CA ASP A 193 0.86 14.89 -21.75
C ASP A 193 0.70 14.84 -20.21
N LEU A 194 1.61 14.13 -19.55
CA LEU A 194 1.60 13.99 -18.10
C LEU A 194 1.80 15.33 -17.37
N THR A 195 2.51 16.28 -17.97
CA THR A 195 2.67 17.63 -17.39
C THR A 195 1.34 18.35 -17.35
N TYR A 196 0.55 18.25 -18.45
CA TYR A 196 -0.78 18.82 -18.51
C TYR A 196 -1.74 18.15 -17.50
N ILE A 197 -1.72 16.81 -17.43
CA ILE A 197 -2.59 16.07 -16.49
C ILE A 197 -2.26 16.45 -15.05
N ARG A 198 -0.96 16.47 -14.66
CA ARG A 198 -0.51 16.90 -13.34
C ARG A 198 -1.02 18.30 -13.00
N LYS A 199 -0.87 19.26 -13.94
CA LYS A 199 -1.35 20.62 -13.76
C LYS A 199 -2.86 20.66 -13.53
N LYS A 200 -3.64 19.88 -14.29
CA LYS A 200 -5.11 19.83 -14.16
C LYS A 200 -5.57 19.22 -12.82
N ILE A 201 -4.90 18.19 -12.32
CA ILE A 201 -5.17 17.63 -11.00
C ILE A 201 -4.99 18.72 -9.91
N LEU A 202 -3.89 19.48 -9.99
CA LEU A 202 -3.62 20.55 -9.04
C LEU A 202 -4.60 21.72 -9.15
N GLU A 203 -5.11 22.03 -10.36
CA GLU A 203 -6.14 23.05 -10.58
C GLU A 203 -7.48 22.60 -9.95
N ILE A 204 -7.95 21.40 -10.27
CA ILE A 204 -9.21 20.84 -9.75
C ILE A 204 -9.21 20.76 -8.22
N ALA A 205 -8.08 20.37 -7.65
CA ALA A 205 -7.97 20.26 -6.21
C ALA A 205 -7.97 21.58 -5.45
N LYS A 206 -7.73 22.72 -6.12
CA LYS A 206 -7.88 24.07 -5.54
C LYS A 206 -9.35 24.52 -5.48
N GLU A 207 -10.24 23.81 -6.18
CA GLU A 207 -11.68 24.05 -6.20
C GLU A 207 -12.42 23.25 -5.10
N LEU A 208 -11.67 22.42 -4.34
CA LEU A 208 -12.14 21.85 -3.08
C LEU A 208 -12.22 22.89 -2.00
#